data_ef74d22283a809a2cf3351830e8fdb6e
#
_entry.id   ef74d22283a809a2cf3351830e8fdb6e
#
_cell.length_a   1.000
_cell.length_b   1.000
_cell.length_c   1.000
_cell.angle_alpha   90.00
_cell.angle_beta   90.00
_cell.angle_gamma   90.00
#
_symmetry.space_group_name_H-M   'P 1'
#
loop_
_entity.id
_entity.type
_entity.pdbx_description
1 polymer ?
#
loop_
_entity_poly.entity_id
_entity_poly.type
_entity_poly.pdbx_seq_one_letter_code
_entity_poly.pdbx_strand_id
1 'polypeptide(L)'
;RQRVHAAHLRRVALGAALSKVGHTVRYGMRTPSKRPEDGLTFADAVGFAELVVVALPYGAVEEVLAPLELEGALLIDATNPLGWNEGVPVLAPPKEGSAGEQIAALTGARVVKGFNTFGAEHCAGGTIEGRPIDVHLASDDGEALEVVSDLCDELGLRPIPVGPLYRARATEQLAILWIQLAIVEGRGRKLVFSLVEEN
;
A
#
# COMPACT_ATOMS: atom_id res chain seq x y z
N ARG A 1 -20.61 -16.92 -1.56
CA ARG A 1 -20.04 -15.56 -1.72
C ARG A 1 -18.71 -15.55 -1.01
N GLN A 2 -17.62 -15.61 -1.75
CA GLN A 2 -16.26 -15.53 -1.21
C GLN A 2 -16.02 -14.10 -0.73
N ARG A 3 -15.69 -13.93 0.56
CA ARG A 3 -15.17 -12.67 1.10
C ARG A 3 -13.73 -12.53 0.61
N VAL A 4 -13.52 -11.80 -0.48
CA VAL A 4 -12.19 -11.48 -1.00
C VAL A 4 -11.63 -10.32 -0.20
N HIS A 5 -10.58 -10.54 0.60
CA HIS A 5 -9.93 -9.49 1.36
C HIS A 5 -9.21 -8.53 0.42
N ALA A 6 -9.52 -7.23 0.52
CA ALA A 6 -8.96 -6.18 -0.34
C ALA A 6 -7.43 -6.13 -0.32
N ALA A 7 -6.80 -6.47 0.79
CA ALA A 7 -5.34 -6.53 0.94
C ALA A 7 -4.69 -7.58 0.02
N HIS A 8 -5.30 -8.74 -0.18
CA HIS A 8 -4.78 -9.78 -1.09
C HIS A 8 -4.84 -9.32 -2.55
N LEU A 9 -5.93 -8.68 -2.97
CA LEU A 9 -6.07 -8.16 -4.34
C LEU A 9 -5.03 -7.10 -4.66
N ARG A 10 -4.76 -6.16 -3.74
CA ARG A 10 -3.77 -5.10 -3.95
C ARG A 10 -2.37 -5.65 -4.16
N ARG A 11 -1.93 -6.62 -3.35
CA ARG A 11 -0.62 -7.27 -3.50
C ARG A 11 -0.44 -7.86 -4.90
N VAL A 12 -1.44 -8.61 -5.38
CA VAL A 12 -1.38 -9.24 -6.71
C VAL A 12 -1.46 -8.18 -7.82
N ALA A 13 -2.33 -7.19 -7.70
CA ALA A 13 -2.51 -6.16 -8.71
C ALA A 13 -1.27 -5.27 -8.85
N LEU A 14 -0.70 -4.80 -7.73
CA LEU A 14 0.51 -3.98 -7.75
C LEU A 14 1.72 -4.78 -8.24
N GLY A 15 1.91 -6.02 -7.78
CA GLY A 15 2.98 -6.86 -8.26
C GLY A 15 2.88 -7.17 -9.76
N ALA A 16 1.68 -7.41 -10.29
CA ALA A 16 1.46 -7.59 -11.73
C ALA A 16 1.73 -6.30 -12.52
N ALA A 17 1.40 -5.14 -11.97
CA ALA A 17 1.68 -3.84 -12.58
C ALA A 17 3.19 -3.59 -12.66
N LEU A 18 3.91 -3.80 -11.56
CA LEU A 18 5.37 -3.69 -11.50
C LEU A 18 6.08 -4.63 -12.48
N SER A 19 5.61 -5.88 -12.59
CA SER A 19 6.16 -6.83 -13.57
C SER A 19 5.98 -6.37 -15.01
N LYS A 20 4.87 -5.69 -15.33
CA LYS A 20 4.61 -5.18 -16.70
C LYS A 20 5.56 -4.05 -17.10
N VAL A 21 6.00 -3.24 -16.14
CA VAL A 21 6.97 -2.16 -16.39
C VAL A 21 8.42 -2.61 -16.22
N GLY A 22 8.67 -3.92 -16.05
CA GLY A 22 10.00 -4.53 -16.15
C GLY A 22 10.63 -4.94 -14.83
N HIS A 23 9.98 -4.72 -13.68
CA HIS A 23 10.53 -5.15 -12.39
C HIS A 23 10.40 -6.66 -12.18
N THR A 24 11.38 -7.23 -11.50
CA THR A 24 11.32 -8.64 -11.07
C THR A 24 10.61 -8.74 -9.73
N VAL A 25 9.40 -9.30 -9.71
CA VAL A 25 8.56 -9.40 -8.51
C VAL A 25 8.63 -10.80 -7.90
N ARG A 26 8.74 -10.88 -6.58
CA ARG A 26 8.58 -12.11 -5.79
C ARG A 26 7.54 -11.88 -4.69
N TYR A 27 6.83 -12.94 -4.33
CA TYR A 27 5.76 -12.84 -3.34
C TYR A 27 6.13 -13.59 -2.06
N GLY A 28 6.39 -12.84 -0.99
CA GLY A 28 6.52 -13.40 0.36
C GLY A 28 5.18 -13.99 0.83
N MET A 29 5.18 -15.25 1.30
CA MET A 29 3.96 -15.95 1.70
C MET A 29 4.21 -17.09 2.67
N ARG A 30 3.17 -17.47 3.45
CA ARG A 30 3.25 -18.60 4.39
C ARG A 30 3.41 -19.96 3.70
N THR A 31 2.96 -20.08 2.47
CA THR A 31 2.97 -21.34 1.70
C THR A 31 3.48 -21.07 0.29
N PRO A 32 4.81 -20.99 0.08
CA PRO A 32 5.42 -20.70 -1.23
C PRO A 32 5.00 -21.67 -2.33
N SER A 33 4.75 -22.93 -2.00
CA SER A 33 4.31 -23.97 -2.96
C SER A 33 2.99 -23.65 -3.69
N LYS A 34 2.19 -22.69 -3.19
CA LYS A 34 1.00 -22.20 -3.89
C LYS A 34 1.32 -21.28 -5.08
N ARG A 35 2.54 -20.82 -5.19
CA ARG A 35 3.07 -20.00 -6.29
C ARG A 35 4.49 -20.45 -6.61
N PRO A 36 4.68 -21.62 -7.24
CA PRO A 36 6.00 -22.21 -7.40
C PRO A 36 6.95 -21.39 -8.26
N GLU A 37 6.43 -20.50 -9.13
CA GLU A 37 7.24 -19.67 -10.03
C GLU A 37 7.84 -18.43 -9.36
N ASP A 38 7.12 -17.81 -8.40
CA ASP A 38 7.46 -16.50 -7.84
C ASP A 38 7.18 -16.36 -6.33
N GLY A 39 6.71 -17.44 -5.67
CA GLY A 39 6.47 -17.48 -4.23
C GLY A 39 7.72 -17.84 -3.44
N LEU A 40 8.01 -17.07 -2.40
CA LEU A 40 9.12 -17.25 -1.47
C LEU A 40 8.59 -17.24 -0.02
N THR A 41 9.39 -17.70 0.92
CA THR A 41 9.13 -17.38 2.33
C THR A 41 9.21 -15.86 2.53
N PHE A 42 8.70 -15.34 3.64
CA PHE A 42 8.81 -13.90 3.90
C PHE A 42 10.27 -13.46 4.02
N ALA A 43 11.11 -14.25 4.70
CA ALA A 43 12.54 -13.95 4.86
C ALA A 43 13.29 -13.97 3.52
N ASP A 44 13.08 -15.01 2.70
CA ASP A 44 13.70 -15.09 1.37
C ASP A 44 13.25 -13.96 0.45
N ALA A 45 11.99 -13.55 0.54
CA ALA A 45 11.47 -12.42 -0.24
C ALA A 45 12.10 -11.09 0.16
N VAL A 46 12.32 -10.86 1.46
CA VAL A 46 13.05 -9.69 1.96
C VAL A 46 14.50 -9.72 1.50
N GLY A 47 15.20 -10.86 1.63
CA GLY A 47 16.59 -10.98 1.18
C GLY A 47 16.78 -10.82 -0.34
N PHE A 48 15.72 -11.04 -1.13
CA PHE A 48 15.74 -10.82 -2.57
C PHE A 48 15.52 -9.35 -2.95
N ALA A 49 14.76 -8.59 -2.15
CA ALA A 49 14.16 -7.33 -2.57
C ALA A 49 15.07 -6.12 -2.33
N GLU A 50 15.18 -5.22 -3.31
CA GLU A 50 15.68 -3.85 -3.14
C GLU A 50 14.58 -2.93 -2.58
N LEU A 51 13.31 -3.27 -2.86
CA LEU A 51 12.11 -2.58 -2.39
C LEU A 51 11.08 -3.60 -1.88
N VAL A 52 10.64 -3.46 -0.65
CA VAL A 52 9.62 -4.32 -0.04
C VAL A 52 8.25 -3.63 -0.08
N VAL A 53 7.22 -4.30 -0.59
CA VAL A 53 5.84 -3.80 -0.54
C VAL A 53 5.04 -4.57 0.52
N VAL A 54 4.62 -3.89 1.58
CA VAL A 54 3.74 -4.43 2.60
C VAL A 54 2.29 -4.19 2.22
N ALA A 55 1.63 -5.24 1.72
CA ALA A 55 0.21 -5.24 1.34
C ALA A 55 -0.51 -6.40 2.03
N LEU A 56 -0.46 -6.40 3.35
CA LEU A 56 -1.05 -7.40 4.25
C LEU A 56 -2.33 -6.85 4.89
N PRO A 57 -3.23 -7.72 5.39
CA PRO A 57 -4.20 -7.30 6.39
C PRO A 57 -3.45 -6.71 7.59
N TYR A 58 -3.88 -5.54 8.06
CA TYR A 58 -3.14 -4.83 9.12
C TYR A 58 -2.92 -5.68 10.38
N GLY A 59 -3.91 -6.47 10.80
CA GLY A 59 -3.78 -7.35 11.97
C GLY A 59 -2.72 -8.47 11.84
N ALA A 60 -2.14 -8.68 10.64
CA ALA A 60 -1.06 -9.63 10.43
C ALA A 60 0.33 -8.98 10.34
N VAL A 61 0.40 -7.63 10.40
CA VAL A 61 1.64 -6.87 10.17
C VAL A 61 2.69 -7.25 11.21
N GLU A 62 2.37 -7.17 12.48
CA GLU A 62 3.32 -7.45 13.56
C GLU A 62 3.84 -8.89 13.51
N GLU A 63 2.94 -9.89 13.39
CA GLU A 63 3.30 -11.31 13.28
C GLU A 63 4.26 -11.58 12.10
N VAL A 64 4.03 -10.90 10.95
CA VAL A 64 4.81 -11.14 9.74
C VAL A 64 6.11 -10.36 9.72
N LEU A 65 6.11 -9.10 10.15
CA LEU A 65 7.28 -8.23 9.99
C LEU A 65 8.26 -8.30 11.16
N ALA A 66 7.79 -8.53 12.41
CA ALA A 66 8.68 -8.55 13.58
C ALA A 66 9.85 -9.55 13.50
N PRO A 67 9.70 -10.74 12.89
CA PRO A 67 10.81 -11.69 12.77
C PRO A 67 11.74 -11.43 11.57
N LEU A 68 11.52 -10.38 10.75
CA LEU A 68 12.28 -10.11 9.54
C LEU A 68 13.35 -9.05 9.76
N GLU A 69 14.48 -9.18 9.08
CA GLU A 69 15.56 -8.21 9.09
C GLU A 69 15.27 -7.11 8.06
N LEU A 70 14.62 -6.03 8.50
CA LEU A 70 14.15 -4.93 7.66
C LEU A 70 14.81 -3.58 7.98
N GLU A 71 15.74 -3.54 8.94
CA GLU A 71 16.43 -2.30 9.30
C GLU A 71 17.13 -1.68 8.09
N GLY A 72 16.82 -0.40 7.81
CA GLY A 72 17.34 0.33 6.66
C GLY A 72 16.77 -0.09 5.29
N ALA A 73 15.96 -1.15 5.20
CA ALA A 73 15.32 -1.55 3.95
C ALA A 73 14.32 -0.49 3.46
N LEU A 74 14.22 -0.29 2.14
CA LEU A 74 13.18 0.54 1.56
C LEU A 74 11.84 -0.21 1.55
N LEU A 75 10.80 0.37 2.16
CA LEU A 75 9.52 -0.27 2.34
C LEU A 75 8.35 0.64 1.96
N ILE A 76 7.48 0.16 1.05
CA ILE A 76 6.18 0.77 0.80
C ILE A 76 5.14 0.15 1.73
N ASP A 77 4.50 0.95 2.56
CA ASP A 77 3.33 0.54 3.34
C ASP A 77 2.03 0.87 2.60
N ALA A 78 1.39 -0.16 2.05
CA ALA A 78 0.08 -0.07 1.40
C ALA A 78 -1.06 -0.60 2.28
N THR A 79 -0.83 -0.76 3.58
CA THR A 79 -1.84 -1.28 4.52
C THR A 79 -2.85 -0.20 4.92
N ASN A 80 -3.96 -0.63 5.49
CA ASN A 80 -4.91 0.23 6.19
C ASN A 80 -5.29 -0.45 7.51
N PRO A 81 -5.22 0.23 8.66
CA PRO A 81 -5.69 -0.29 9.94
C PRO A 81 -7.23 -0.24 9.99
N LEU A 82 -7.86 -1.11 9.19
CA LEU A 82 -9.30 -1.17 8.98
C LEU A 82 -9.97 -2.02 10.04
N GLY A 83 -10.96 -1.44 10.72
CA GLY A 83 -11.94 -2.10 11.55
C GLY A 83 -13.37 -1.92 11.02
N TRP A 84 -14.33 -2.57 11.65
CA TRP A 84 -15.75 -2.44 11.34
C TRP A 84 -16.54 -2.25 12.63
N ASN A 85 -17.42 -1.26 12.65
CA ASN A 85 -18.37 -1.03 13.72
C ASN A 85 -19.77 -1.00 13.12
N GLU A 86 -20.62 -1.97 13.47
CA GLU A 86 -22.02 -2.09 12.98
C GLU A 86 -22.16 -1.97 11.44
N GLY A 87 -21.17 -2.51 10.69
CA GLY A 87 -21.18 -2.45 9.23
C GLY A 87 -20.56 -1.17 8.64
N VAL A 88 -20.09 -0.25 9.47
CA VAL A 88 -19.41 0.98 9.06
C VAL A 88 -17.89 0.78 9.16
N PRO A 89 -17.12 1.13 8.11
CA PRO A 89 -15.65 1.07 8.17
C PRO A 89 -15.13 2.15 9.13
N VAL A 90 -14.25 1.73 10.02
CA VAL A 90 -13.58 2.60 10.98
C VAL A 90 -12.09 2.35 10.94
N LEU A 91 -11.28 3.34 11.35
CA LEU A 91 -9.89 3.06 11.68
C LEU A 91 -9.83 2.26 12.99
N ALA A 92 -8.98 1.23 12.97
CA ALA A 92 -8.51 0.55 14.18
C ALA A 92 -7.00 0.82 14.28
N PRO A 93 -6.58 2.08 14.53
CA PRO A 93 -5.18 2.47 14.51
C PRO A 93 -4.43 1.75 15.62
N PRO A 94 -3.08 1.65 15.52
CA PRO A 94 -2.26 1.34 16.67
C PRO A 94 -2.56 2.32 17.80
N LYS A 95 -2.19 1.99 19.04
CA LYS A 95 -2.43 2.84 20.20
C LYS A 95 -1.90 4.27 20.01
N GLU A 96 -0.84 4.41 19.24
CA GLU A 96 -0.21 5.68 18.89
C GLU A 96 0.13 5.72 17.39
N GLY A 97 -0.22 6.82 16.74
CA GLY A 97 0.19 7.09 15.36
C GLY A 97 -0.70 6.46 14.28
N SER A 98 -0.05 6.00 13.23
CA SER A 98 -0.60 5.34 12.06
C SER A 98 0.01 3.95 11.87
N ALA A 99 -0.56 3.14 10.96
CA ALA A 99 0.06 1.88 10.56
C ALA A 99 1.48 2.10 9.99
N GLY A 100 1.69 3.17 9.21
CA GLY A 100 3.01 3.51 8.67
C GLY A 100 4.03 3.82 9.76
N GLU A 101 3.65 4.63 10.76
CA GLU A 101 4.52 4.94 11.91
C GLU A 101 4.84 3.69 12.75
N GLN A 102 3.84 2.83 12.98
CA GLN A 102 4.06 1.57 13.68
C GLN A 102 5.00 0.63 12.92
N ILE A 103 4.85 0.51 11.60
CA ILE A 103 5.73 -0.33 10.77
C ILE A 103 7.16 0.20 10.82
N ALA A 104 7.36 1.51 10.72
CA ALA A 104 8.69 2.12 10.84
C ALA A 104 9.34 1.82 12.20
N ALA A 105 8.59 2.01 13.30
CA ALA A 105 9.07 1.74 14.65
C ALA A 105 9.36 0.24 14.90
N LEU A 106 8.55 -0.65 14.31
CA LEU A 106 8.70 -2.10 14.46
C LEU A 106 9.92 -2.65 13.72
N THR A 107 10.24 -2.07 12.55
CA THR A 107 11.16 -2.68 11.59
C THR A 107 12.48 -1.93 11.42
N GLY A 108 12.56 -0.65 11.80
CA GLY A 108 13.68 0.23 11.48
C GLY A 108 13.83 0.52 9.96
N ALA A 109 12.83 0.19 9.15
CA ALA A 109 12.84 0.39 7.71
C ALA A 109 12.63 1.87 7.34
N ARG A 110 13.09 2.24 6.14
CA ARG A 110 12.83 3.50 5.46
C ARG A 110 11.42 3.44 4.83
N VAL A 111 10.39 3.87 5.55
CA VAL A 111 9.00 3.65 5.17
C VAL A 111 8.45 4.79 4.33
N VAL A 112 7.83 4.44 3.20
CA VAL A 112 6.95 5.32 2.42
C VAL A 112 5.52 4.77 2.50
N LYS A 113 4.62 5.52 3.11
CA LYS A 113 3.18 5.25 3.06
C LYS A 113 2.66 5.60 1.68
N GLY A 114 1.95 4.66 1.02
CA GLY A 114 1.38 4.93 -0.29
C GLY A 114 0.47 3.80 -0.78
N PHE A 115 -0.16 4.00 -1.96
CA PHE A 115 -1.03 3.01 -2.61
C PHE A 115 -2.23 2.53 -1.78
N ASN A 116 -2.61 3.22 -0.72
CA ASN A 116 -3.66 2.79 0.21
C ASN A 116 -5.02 3.46 -0.01
N THR A 117 -5.11 4.52 -0.83
CA THR A 117 -6.28 5.42 -0.95
C THR A 117 -7.18 5.15 -2.15
N PHE A 118 -6.96 4.09 -2.93
CA PHE A 118 -7.75 3.72 -4.12
C PHE A 118 -7.88 2.20 -4.25
N GLY A 119 -8.73 1.73 -5.17
CA GLY A 119 -8.96 0.31 -5.42
C GLY A 119 -7.77 -0.38 -6.11
N ALA A 120 -7.59 -1.68 -5.87
CA ALA A 120 -6.49 -2.47 -6.43
C ALA A 120 -6.47 -2.47 -7.98
N GLU A 121 -7.61 -2.28 -8.61
CA GLU A 121 -7.80 -2.17 -10.05
C GLU A 121 -7.03 -1.01 -10.68
N HIS A 122 -6.66 -0.02 -9.89
CA HIS A 122 -5.93 1.17 -10.34
C HIS A 122 -4.41 1.07 -10.13
N CYS A 123 -3.89 -0.02 -9.57
CA CYS A 123 -2.45 -0.17 -9.36
C CYS A 123 -1.63 -0.18 -10.67
N ALA A 124 -2.25 -0.48 -11.79
CA ALA A 124 -1.61 -0.47 -13.11
C ALA A 124 -1.69 0.88 -13.82
N GLY A 125 -2.00 1.94 -13.09
CA GLY A 125 -2.15 3.29 -13.65
C GLY A 125 -3.45 3.47 -14.42
N GLY A 126 -3.42 4.45 -15.31
CA GLY A 126 -4.56 4.86 -16.14
C GLY A 126 -5.06 6.24 -15.80
N THR A 127 -6.10 6.66 -16.50
CA THR A 127 -6.72 7.96 -16.31
C THR A 127 -8.21 7.83 -16.02
N ILE A 128 -8.73 8.74 -15.20
CA ILE A 128 -10.16 8.96 -15.02
C ILE A 128 -10.45 10.37 -15.48
N GLU A 129 -11.35 10.52 -16.47
CA GLU A 129 -11.66 11.81 -17.11
C GLU A 129 -10.40 12.55 -17.60
N GLY A 130 -9.43 11.80 -18.16
CA GLY A 130 -8.17 12.35 -18.68
C GLY A 130 -7.12 12.72 -17.63
N ARG A 131 -7.38 12.49 -16.35
CA ARG A 131 -6.45 12.76 -15.25
C ARG A 131 -5.80 11.49 -14.75
N PRO A 132 -4.48 11.47 -14.52
CA PRO A 132 -3.83 10.33 -13.87
C PRO A 132 -4.36 10.13 -12.45
N ILE A 133 -4.23 8.91 -11.94
CA ILE A 133 -4.67 8.54 -10.59
C ILE A 133 -3.60 8.95 -9.58
N ASP A 134 -4.02 9.66 -8.53
CA ASP A 134 -3.14 10.16 -7.49
C ASP A 134 -2.74 9.08 -6.49
N VAL A 135 -1.45 9.04 -6.18
CA VAL A 135 -0.89 8.26 -5.09
C VAL A 135 -0.35 9.20 -4.02
N HIS A 136 -1.07 9.32 -2.92
CA HIS A 136 -0.65 10.15 -1.80
C HIS A 136 0.49 9.46 -1.05
N LEU A 137 1.67 10.11 -0.98
CA LEU A 137 2.90 9.55 -0.41
C LEU A 137 3.33 10.33 0.83
N ALA A 138 3.60 9.62 1.93
CA ALA A 138 4.17 10.20 3.15
C ALA A 138 5.42 9.43 3.59
N SER A 139 6.50 10.16 3.89
CA SER A 139 7.76 9.58 4.36
C SER A 139 8.58 10.63 5.12
N ASP A 140 9.39 10.17 6.09
CA ASP A 140 10.43 11.00 6.71
C ASP A 140 11.76 10.95 5.94
N ASP A 141 11.86 10.08 4.93
CA ASP A 141 13.05 9.85 4.11
C ASP A 141 12.82 10.39 2.69
N GLY A 142 13.53 11.46 2.34
CA GLY A 142 13.41 12.12 1.04
C GLY A 142 13.85 11.26 -0.14
N GLU A 143 14.95 10.50 0.00
CA GLU A 143 15.43 9.61 -1.06
C GLU A 143 14.47 8.44 -1.29
N ALA A 144 13.93 7.86 -0.21
CA ALA A 144 12.91 6.83 -0.30
C ALA A 144 11.65 7.35 -1.01
N LEU A 145 11.26 8.59 -0.71
CA LEU A 145 10.11 9.25 -1.34
C LEU A 145 10.33 9.47 -2.83
N GLU A 146 11.54 9.89 -3.26
CA GLU A 146 11.90 10.04 -4.67
C GLU A 146 11.80 8.70 -5.41
N VAL A 147 12.42 7.64 -4.89
CA VAL A 147 12.36 6.30 -5.50
C VAL A 147 10.92 5.82 -5.69
N VAL A 148 10.05 6.04 -4.70
CA VAL A 148 8.64 5.62 -4.80
C VAL A 148 7.84 6.55 -5.73
N SER A 149 8.21 7.82 -5.84
CA SER A 149 7.60 8.76 -6.80
C SER A 149 7.92 8.35 -8.24
N ASP A 150 9.18 8.04 -8.53
CA ASP A 150 9.60 7.54 -9.85
C ASP A 150 8.86 6.24 -10.21
N LEU A 151 8.68 5.34 -9.23
CA LEU A 151 7.90 4.12 -9.42
C LEU A 151 6.43 4.40 -9.75
N CYS A 152 5.83 5.44 -9.16
CA CYS A 152 4.47 5.87 -9.53
C CYS A 152 4.41 6.33 -10.98
N ASP A 153 5.39 7.14 -11.42
CA ASP A 153 5.47 7.64 -12.81
C ASP A 153 5.64 6.48 -13.81
N GLU A 154 6.50 5.51 -13.52
CA GLU A 154 6.65 4.28 -14.33
C GLU A 154 5.33 3.50 -14.46
N LEU A 155 4.51 3.49 -13.42
CA LEU A 155 3.20 2.87 -13.41
C LEU A 155 2.11 3.72 -14.09
N GLY A 156 2.42 4.94 -14.54
CA GLY A 156 1.44 5.88 -15.09
C GLY A 156 0.48 6.45 -14.04
N LEU A 157 0.93 6.54 -12.79
CA LEU A 157 0.25 7.15 -11.64
C LEU A 157 0.88 8.51 -11.36
N ARG A 158 0.17 9.39 -10.67
CA ARG A 158 0.70 10.69 -10.25
C ARG A 158 1.09 10.66 -8.76
N PRO A 159 2.38 10.75 -8.42
CA PRO A 159 2.81 10.87 -7.03
C PRO A 159 2.38 12.21 -6.44
N ILE A 160 1.78 12.20 -5.25
CA ILE A 160 1.42 13.39 -4.47
C ILE A 160 2.09 13.30 -3.10
N PRO A 161 3.30 13.85 -2.94
CA PRO A 161 3.93 13.95 -1.63
C PRO A 161 3.06 14.78 -0.67
N VAL A 162 2.71 14.20 0.48
CA VAL A 162 1.86 14.86 1.49
C VAL A 162 2.62 15.25 2.76
N GLY A 163 3.92 15.01 2.78
CA GLY A 163 4.82 15.39 3.87
C GLY A 163 5.37 14.20 4.68
N PRO A 164 5.81 14.46 5.93
CA PRO A 164 6.43 13.45 6.79
C PRO A 164 5.52 12.25 7.07
N LEU A 165 6.11 11.13 7.52
CA LEU A 165 5.42 9.86 7.70
C LEU A 165 4.19 9.93 8.61
N TYR A 166 4.16 10.81 9.60
CA TYR A 166 2.97 11.02 10.44
C TYR A 166 1.72 11.44 9.63
N ARG A 167 1.86 11.94 8.40
CA ARG A 167 0.76 12.23 7.48
C ARG A 167 0.05 10.96 6.97
N ALA A 168 0.64 9.78 7.20
CA ALA A 168 -0.04 8.50 6.98
C ALA A 168 -1.37 8.43 7.72
N ARG A 169 -1.51 9.10 8.87
CA ARG A 169 -2.78 9.22 9.61
C ARG A 169 -3.90 9.81 8.75
N ALA A 170 -3.60 10.82 7.94
CA ALA A 170 -4.58 11.45 7.05
C ALA A 170 -4.91 10.55 5.84
N THR A 171 -3.90 9.89 5.24
CA THR A 171 -4.14 9.00 4.09
C THR A 171 -4.90 7.74 4.50
N GLU A 172 -4.74 7.26 5.71
CA GLU A 172 -5.52 6.16 6.27
C GLU A 172 -6.99 6.55 6.51
N GLN A 173 -7.26 7.79 6.98
CA GLN A 173 -8.63 8.32 7.05
C GLN A 173 -9.25 8.47 5.65
N LEU A 174 -8.47 8.95 4.67
CA LEU A 174 -8.93 9.03 3.29
C LEU A 174 -9.30 7.65 2.72
N ALA A 175 -8.56 6.61 3.08
CA ALA A 175 -8.88 5.23 2.70
C ALA A 175 -10.20 4.74 3.34
N ILE A 176 -10.51 5.12 4.58
CA ILE A 176 -11.80 4.82 5.22
C ILE A 176 -12.94 5.48 4.46
N LEU A 177 -12.78 6.77 4.10
CA LEU A 177 -13.78 7.47 3.30
C LEU A 177 -13.97 6.80 1.94
N TRP A 178 -12.89 6.37 1.29
CA TRP A 178 -12.96 5.63 0.04
C TRP A 178 -13.76 4.33 0.20
N ILE A 179 -13.50 3.55 1.26
CA ILE A 179 -14.21 2.29 1.54
C ILE A 179 -15.70 2.57 1.79
N GLN A 180 -16.01 3.62 2.56
CA GLN A 180 -17.41 4.03 2.79
C GLN A 180 -18.11 4.30 1.47
N LEU A 181 -17.57 5.15 0.62
CA LEU A 181 -18.20 5.54 -0.63
C LEU A 181 -18.24 4.40 -1.66
N ALA A 182 -17.13 3.71 -1.85
CA ALA A 182 -17.00 2.70 -2.91
C ALA A 182 -17.74 1.41 -2.58
N ILE A 183 -17.73 0.97 -1.33
CA ILE A 183 -18.17 -0.35 -0.90
C ILE A 183 -19.52 -0.26 -0.16
N VAL A 184 -19.61 0.57 0.88
CA VAL A 184 -20.82 0.65 1.72
C VAL A 184 -21.96 1.37 0.98
N GLU A 185 -21.65 2.54 0.38
CA GLU A 185 -22.60 3.31 -0.42
C GLU A 185 -22.81 2.73 -1.84
N GLY A 186 -22.03 1.72 -2.22
CA GLY A 186 -22.19 1.04 -3.51
C GLY A 186 -21.85 1.87 -4.74
N ARG A 187 -21.03 2.95 -4.63
CA ARG A 187 -20.62 3.78 -5.78
C ARG A 187 -19.65 3.07 -6.71
N GLY A 188 -19.13 1.91 -6.28
CA GLY A 188 -18.21 1.08 -7.07
C GLY A 188 -16.74 1.45 -6.87
N ARG A 189 -15.89 0.52 -7.25
CA ARG A 189 -14.46 0.55 -6.93
C ARG A 189 -13.63 1.43 -7.89
N LYS A 190 -14.22 1.96 -8.95
CA LYS A 190 -13.56 2.87 -9.90
C LYS A 190 -13.47 4.32 -9.39
N LEU A 191 -13.94 4.57 -8.18
CA LEU A 191 -13.81 5.85 -7.49
C LEU A 191 -12.35 6.12 -7.11
N VAL A 192 -11.89 7.35 -7.32
CA VAL A 192 -10.59 7.85 -6.84
C VAL A 192 -10.78 9.25 -6.25
N PHE A 193 -9.85 9.66 -5.38
CA PHE A 193 -9.68 11.04 -4.98
C PHE A 193 -8.56 11.66 -5.81
N SER A 194 -8.77 12.85 -6.33
CA SER A 194 -7.79 13.54 -7.15
C SER A 194 -7.58 14.97 -6.68
N LEU A 195 -6.33 15.37 -6.54
CA LEU A 195 -5.96 16.74 -6.27
C LEU A 195 -6.10 17.57 -7.54
N VAL A 196 -6.88 18.64 -7.47
CA VAL A 196 -7.06 19.59 -8.56
C VAL A 196 -6.61 20.96 -8.07
N GLU A 197 -5.66 21.55 -8.76
CA GLU A 197 -5.13 22.88 -8.49
C GLU A 197 -5.49 23.78 -9.65
N GLU A 198 -5.89 25.02 -9.35
CA GLU A 198 -6.09 26.08 -10.33
C GLU A 198 -4.72 26.72 -10.61
N ASN A 199 -4.35 26.87 -11.89
CA ASN A 199 -3.11 27.51 -12.33
C ASN A 199 -3.21 29.03 -12.33
#